data_0b8277476bb5d9c42be844dcc526af29
#
_entry.id   0b8277476bb5d9c42be844dcc526af29
#
_cell.length_a   1.000
_cell.length_b   1.000
_cell.length_c   1.000
_cell.angle_alpha   90.00
_cell.angle_beta   90.00
_cell.angle_gamma   90.00
#
_symmetry.space_group_name_H-M   'P 1'
#
loop_
_entity.id
_entity.type
_entity.pdbx_description
1 polymer ?
#
loop_
_entity_poly.entity_id
_entity_poly.type
_entity_poly.pdbx_seq_one_letter_code
_entity_poly.pdbx_strand_id
1 'polypeptide(L)'
;PNIAWDIDLSVSKPVRKAFLLNDFFAQAHGYLVPDVFERLELVRPGAGPGPGSIAIVGAGTGLGHAALKPHAGKRIVIGSEAGHTAFSFHSKREREIESKMLARKGKTWLTADDVVSGSGAALIHESLTGNSLTPAQALSAEMKDTPTCKYYSRFYARACRNYCLSMYPVEALVVSGGIAAKNPHLVGSDSFLDEFNDARSYRHLLERTPIYLNRDELLGIKGAAIHAWLQLSKP
;
A
#
# COMPACT_ATOMS: atom_id res chain seq x y z
N PRO A 1 1.67 14.74 7.77
CA PRO A 1 2.90 14.27 8.40
C PRO A 1 2.62 13.81 9.82
N ASN A 2 3.22 12.66 10.21
CA ASN A 2 3.00 12.05 11.53
C ASN A 2 4.03 12.52 12.57
N ILE A 3 4.75 13.61 12.31
CA ILE A 3 5.74 14.19 13.20
C ILE A 3 5.35 15.63 13.55
N ALA A 4 5.49 15.97 14.82
CA ALA A 4 5.09 17.28 15.38
C ALA A 4 6.18 18.35 15.30
N TRP A 5 7.25 18.11 14.55
CA TRP A 5 8.40 19.02 14.41
C TRP A 5 8.80 19.17 12.95
N ASP A 6 9.29 20.35 12.59
CA ASP A 6 9.76 20.66 11.24
C ASP A 6 11.15 20.12 10.99
N ILE A 7 11.41 19.70 9.75
CA ILE A 7 12.74 19.31 9.29
C ILE A 7 13.34 20.50 8.54
N ASP A 8 14.28 21.19 9.18
CA ASP A 8 15.04 22.27 8.53
C ASP A 8 16.33 21.72 7.92
N LEU A 9 16.34 21.59 6.59
CA LEU A 9 17.50 21.12 5.84
C LEU A 9 18.60 22.16 5.70
N SER A 10 18.35 23.44 6.02
CA SER A 10 19.34 24.52 5.95
C SER A 10 20.42 24.41 7.03
N VAL A 11 20.10 23.74 8.14
CA VAL A 11 21.04 23.50 9.27
C VAL A 11 21.97 22.31 9.03
N SER A 12 21.76 21.52 8.00
CA SER A 12 22.56 20.31 7.68
C SER A 12 23.89 20.69 7.04
N LYS A 13 24.85 21.16 7.82
CA LYS A 13 26.26 21.31 7.41
C LYS A 13 27.01 20.05 7.86
N PRO A 14 27.64 19.28 6.99
CA PRO A 14 28.40 19.58 5.76
C PRO A 14 27.77 19.01 4.46
N VAL A 15 26.48 18.77 4.37
CA VAL A 15 25.87 18.14 3.20
C VAL A 15 25.71 19.14 2.06
N ARG A 16 26.25 18.83 0.88
CA ARG A 16 26.15 19.71 -0.29
C ARG A 16 24.73 19.82 -0.86
N LYS A 17 23.95 18.72 -0.81
CA LYS A 17 22.54 18.65 -1.22
C LYS A 17 21.79 17.71 -0.28
N ALA A 18 20.62 18.12 0.14
CA ALA A 18 19.69 17.28 0.90
C ALA A 18 18.33 17.23 0.19
N PHE A 19 17.66 16.09 0.26
CA PHE A 19 16.34 15.87 -0.34
C PHE A 19 15.40 15.33 0.73
N LEU A 20 14.25 15.96 0.88
CA LEU A 20 13.14 15.40 1.64
C LEU A 20 12.24 14.61 0.69
N LEU A 21 12.03 13.34 0.97
CA LEU A 21 11.24 12.46 0.13
C LEU A 21 10.06 11.90 0.94
N ASN A 22 8.93 11.71 0.28
CA ASN A 22 7.89 10.84 0.80
C ASN A 22 8.45 9.41 0.89
N ASP A 23 8.09 8.67 1.93
CA ASP A 23 8.61 7.32 2.21
C ASP A 23 8.31 6.31 1.09
N PHE A 24 7.09 6.32 0.53
CA PHE A 24 6.74 5.46 -0.60
C PHE A 24 7.39 5.88 -1.91
N PHE A 25 7.59 7.18 -2.13
CA PHE A 25 8.37 7.68 -3.26
C PHE A 25 9.84 7.23 -3.15
N ALA A 26 10.42 7.29 -1.95
CA ALA A 26 11.75 6.74 -1.71
C ALA A 26 11.78 5.23 -1.95
N GLN A 27 10.84 4.48 -1.36
CA GLN A 27 10.76 3.02 -1.51
C GLN A 27 10.63 2.61 -2.99
N ALA A 28 9.85 3.35 -3.79
CA ALA A 28 9.68 3.08 -5.22
C ALA A 28 11.00 3.19 -6.01
N HIS A 29 11.93 4.07 -5.60
CA HIS A 29 13.26 4.12 -6.20
C HIS A 29 14.06 2.83 -5.96
N GLY A 30 13.83 2.14 -4.85
CA GLY A 30 14.44 0.85 -4.57
C GLY A 30 14.11 -0.21 -5.62
N TYR A 31 12.92 -0.21 -6.15
CA TYR A 31 12.49 -1.15 -7.21
C TYR A 31 13.04 -0.83 -8.61
N LEU A 32 13.78 0.27 -8.79
CA LEU A 32 14.50 0.52 -10.03
C LEU A 32 15.73 -0.39 -10.19
N VAL A 33 16.17 -1.05 -9.11
CA VAL A 33 17.25 -2.04 -9.11
C VAL A 33 16.67 -3.41 -9.44
N PRO A 34 17.07 -4.06 -10.54
CA PRO A 34 16.53 -5.35 -10.98
C PRO A 34 16.53 -6.42 -9.90
N ASP A 35 17.64 -6.60 -9.19
CA ASP A 35 17.81 -7.62 -8.13
C ASP A 35 16.81 -7.47 -6.98
N VAL A 36 16.26 -6.27 -6.77
CA VAL A 36 15.24 -6.05 -5.73
C VAL A 36 13.93 -6.74 -6.12
N PHE A 37 13.56 -6.66 -7.39
CA PHE A 37 12.33 -7.28 -7.88
C PHE A 37 12.41 -8.82 -7.83
N GLU A 38 13.57 -9.40 -8.08
CA GLU A 38 13.82 -10.85 -8.03
C GLU A 38 13.69 -11.43 -6.60
N ARG A 39 13.83 -10.58 -5.58
CA ARG A 39 13.72 -10.98 -4.16
C ARG A 39 12.32 -10.84 -3.58
N LEU A 40 11.34 -10.35 -4.36
CA LEU A 40 9.98 -10.25 -3.91
C LEU A 40 9.34 -11.63 -3.78
N GLU A 41 8.53 -11.80 -2.76
CA GLU A 41 7.72 -13.01 -2.60
C GLU A 41 6.56 -13.00 -3.60
N LEU A 42 6.47 -14.01 -4.45
CA LEU A 42 5.37 -14.16 -5.39
C LEU A 42 4.13 -14.69 -4.67
N VAL A 43 3.12 -13.83 -4.46
CA VAL A 43 1.85 -14.20 -3.82
C VAL A 43 0.89 -14.84 -4.83
N ARG A 44 0.79 -14.25 -6.01
CA ARG A 44 -0.04 -14.76 -7.10
C ARG A 44 0.70 -14.62 -8.42
N PRO A 45 0.88 -15.70 -9.18
CA PRO A 45 1.42 -15.63 -10.53
C PRO A 45 0.44 -14.96 -11.47
N GLY A 46 0.94 -14.42 -12.58
CA GLY A 46 0.14 -13.81 -13.62
C GLY A 46 0.98 -13.42 -14.81
N ALA A 47 0.34 -13.20 -15.93
CA ALA A 47 0.93 -12.56 -17.09
C ALA A 47 0.16 -11.27 -17.34
N GLY A 48 0.66 -10.18 -16.81
CA GLY A 48 0.09 -8.85 -17.03
C GLY A 48 -0.09 -8.54 -18.53
N PRO A 49 -0.75 -7.43 -18.86
CA PRO A 49 -1.09 -7.08 -20.25
C PRO A 49 0.13 -6.70 -21.12
N GLY A 50 1.33 -6.97 -20.66
CA GLY A 50 2.59 -6.55 -21.29
C GLY A 50 3.24 -5.40 -20.52
N PRO A 51 4.22 -4.69 -21.11
CA PRO A 51 4.91 -3.60 -20.44
C PRO A 51 3.93 -2.55 -19.92
N GLY A 52 3.91 -2.34 -18.60
CA GLY A 52 2.97 -1.45 -17.93
C GLY A 52 3.56 -0.85 -16.67
N SER A 53 2.70 -0.18 -15.91
CA SER A 53 3.06 0.35 -14.60
C SER A 53 3.21 -0.78 -13.58
N ILE A 54 4.16 -0.65 -12.66
CA ILE A 54 4.19 -1.45 -11.44
C ILE A 54 3.54 -0.60 -10.36
N ALA A 55 2.37 -1.00 -9.90
CA ALA A 55 1.68 -0.36 -8.79
C ALA A 55 2.29 -0.81 -7.46
N ILE A 56 2.57 0.11 -6.56
CA ILE A 56 3.15 -0.15 -5.24
C ILE A 56 2.19 0.43 -4.21
N VAL A 57 1.67 -0.42 -3.33
CA VAL A 57 0.71 -0.04 -2.28
C VAL A 57 1.15 -0.66 -0.97
N GLY A 58 1.15 0.10 0.10
CA GLY A 58 1.56 -0.46 1.38
C GLY A 58 0.92 0.18 2.59
N ALA A 59 0.45 -0.67 3.49
CA ALA A 59 -0.15 -0.28 4.75
C ALA A 59 0.87 -0.34 5.90
N GLY A 60 0.81 0.68 6.73
CA GLY A 60 1.60 0.84 7.95
C GLY A 60 0.83 1.66 8.98
N THR A 61 1.41 2.75 9.47
CA THR A 61 0.67 3.78 10.23
C THR A 61 -0.37 4.48 9.37
N GLY A 62 -0.11 4.56 8.07
CA GLY A 62 -1.00 5.02 7.02
C GLY A 62 -1.00 4.08 5.82
N LEU A 63 -1.51 4.54 4.67
CA LEU A 63 -1.58 3.80 3.41
C LEU A 63 -0.85 4.57 2.30
N GLY A 64 0.38 4.16 2.01
CA GLY A 64 1.21 4.78 1.00
C GLY A 64 1.03 4.17 -0.39
N HIS A 65 1.24 5.01 -1.41
CA HIS A 65 1.12 4.64 -2.81
C HIS A 65 2.27 5.22 -3.64
N ALA A 66 2.78 4.44 -4.57
CA ALA A 66 3.68 4.89 -5.61
C ALA A 66 3.56 3.98 -6.84
N ALA A 67 4.11 4.39 -7.97
CA ALA A 67 4.20 3.54 -9.14
C ALA A 67 5.53 3.70 -9.87
N LEU A 68 5.94 2.65 -10.58
CA LEU A 68 6.97 2.74 -11.62
C LEU A 68 6.26 2.72 -12.97
N LYS A 69 6.46 3.75 -13.78
CA LYS A 69 5.84 3.88 -15.10
C LYS A 69 6.89 3.76 -16.19
N PRO A 70 6.66 2.97 -17.26
CA PRO A 70 7.55 2.95 -18.41
C PRO A 70 7.57 4.33 -19.09
N HIS A 71 8.77 4.83 -19.40
CA HIS A 71 8.97 6.07 -20.11
C HIS A 71 10.30 6.04 -20.86
N ALA A 72 10.27 6.21 -22.18
CA ALA A 72 11.47 6.28 -23.04
C ALA A 72 12.51 5.17 -22.77
N GLY A 73 12.06 3.91 -22.68
CA GLY A 73 12.94 2.75 -22.46
C GLY A 73 13.45 2.58 -21.02
N LYS A 74 13.03 3.44 -20.10
CA LYS A 74 13.35 3.37 -18.66
C LYS A 74 12.06 3.34 -17.84
N ARG A 75 12.19 3.21 -16.52
CA ARG A 75 11.09 3.41 -15.58
C ARG A 75 11.29 4.71 -14.81
N ILE A 76 10.21 5.47 -14.65
CA ILE A 76 10.18 6.65 -13.79
C ILE A 76 9.31 6.36 -12.56
N VAL A 77 9.67 6.97 -11.45
CA VAL A 77 8.91 6.87 -10.19
C VAL A 77 7.82 7.93 -10.20
N ILE A 78 6.60 7.52 -9.91
CA ILE A 78 5.44 8.38 -9.72
C ILE A 78 5.01 8.26 -8.25
N GLY A 79 5.09 9.37 -7.50
CA GLY A 79 4.50 9.49 -6.17
C GLY A 79 2.98 9.65 -6.24
N SER A 80 2.28 9.22 -5.22
CA SER A 80 0.82 9.32 -5.16
C SER A 80 0.31 9.43 -3.73
N GLU A 81 -0.68 10.29 -3.53
CA GLU A 81 -1.44 10.45 -2.29
C GLU A 81 -2.82 9.75 -2.38
N ALA A 82 -2.92 8.69 -3.16
CA ALA A 82 -4.18 7.95 -3.34
C ALA A 82 -4.75 7.35 -2.04
N GLY A 83 -3.92 7.15 -1.00
CA GLY A 83 -4.36 6.77 0.33
C GLY A 83 -5.32 7.77 0.97
N HIS A 84 -5.22 9.06 0.61
CA HIS A 84 -6.08 10.12 1.14
C HIS A 84 -7.37 10.34 0.34
N THR A 85 -7.65 9.53 -0.67
CA THR A 85 -8.95 9.57 -1.37
C THR A 85 -10.04 8.89 -0.54
N ALA A 86 -11.32 9.27 -0.79
CA ALA A 86 -12.47 8.69 -0.11
C ALA A 86 -12.53 7.16 -0.32
N PHE A 87 -12.78 6.42 0.76
CA PHE A 87 -12.96 4.98 0.69
C PHE A 87 -14.41 4.61 0.46
N SER A 88 -14.66 3.62 -0.41
CA SER A 88 -16.02 3.17 -0.74
C SER A 88 -16.36 1.88 0.00
N PHE A 89 -17.50 1.87 0.68
CA PHE A 89 -18.08 0.71 1.35
C PHE A 89 -19.26 0.18 0.51
N HIS A 90 -19.29 -1.12 0.20
CA HIS A 90 -20.20 -1.67 -0.80
C HIS A 90 -21.43 -2.35 -0.19
N SER A 91 -21.25 -3.16 0.85
CA SER A 91 -22.35 -3.95 1.45
C SER A 91 -23.00 -3.23 2.65
N LYS A 92 -24.20 -3.69 3.04
CA LYS A 92 -24.84 -3.23 4.27
C LYS A 92 -23.93 -3.39 5.49
N ARG A 93 -23.26 -4.55 5.61
CA ARG A 93 -22.36 -4.82 6.73
C ARG A 93 -21.14 -3.91 6.75
N GLU A 94 -20.59 -3.60 5.58
CA GLU A 94 -19.48 -2.65 5.47
C GLU A 94 -19.91 -1.23 5.87
N ARG A 95 -21.12 -0.80 5.51
CA ARG A 95 -21.66 0.50 5.95
C ARG A 95 -21.91 0.57 7.46
N GLU A 96 -22.22 -0.53 8.11
CA GLU A 96 -22.28 -0.59 9.57
C GLU A 96 -20.89 -0.39 10.20
N ILE A 97 -19.84 -0.99 9.62
CA ILE A 97 -18.44 -0.75 10.02
C ILE A 97 -18.07 0.72 9.80
N GLU A 98 -18.35 1.25 8.60
CA GLU A 98 -18.12 2.67 8.24
C GLU A 98 -18.76 3.61 9.28
N SER A 99 -20.04 3.44 9.58
CA SER A 99 -20.77 4.29 10.53
C SER A 99 -20.11 4.32 11.91
N LYS A 100 -19.66 3.16 12.41
CA LYS A 100 -18.98 3.08 13.71
C LYS A 100 -17.58 3.73 13.66
N MET A 101 -16.83 3.54 12.56
CA MET A 101 -15.53 4.17 12.38
C MET A 101 -15.65 5.69 12.28
N LEU A 102 -16.66 6.20 11.55
CA LEU A 102 -16.96 7.64 11.45
C LEU A 102 -17.24 8.23 12.82
N ALA A 103 -18.12 7.61 13.60
CA ALA A 103 -18.45 8.04 14.96
C ALA A 103 -17.20 8.06 15.86
N ARG A 104 -16.36 7.02 15.78
CA ARG A 104 -15.15 6.92 16.59
C ARG A 104 -14.07 7.94 16.23
N LYS A 105 -13.94 8.28 14.94
CA LYS A 105 -12.96 9.26 14.45
C LYS A 105 -13.49 10.70 14.45
N GLY A 106 -14.79 10.93 14.67
CA GLY A 106 -15.41 12.26 14.58
C GLY A 106 -15.35 12.83 13.15
N LYS A 107 -15.43 11.98 12.14
CA LYS A 107 -15.34 12.35 10.72
C LYS A 107 -16.68 12.19 10.01
N THR A 108 -16.85 12.88 8.88
CA THR A 108 -18.03 12.77 8.00
C THR A 108 -17.80 11.81 6.83
N TRP A 109 -16.56 11.46 6.53
CA TRP A 109 -16.15 10.49 5.53
C TRP A 109 -14.77 9.92 5.91
N LEU A 110 -14.43 8.75 5.37
CA LEU A 110 -13.16 8.05 5.65
C LEU A 110 -12.30 8.02 4.40
N THR A 111 -11.00 8.24 4.58
CA THR A 111 -9.99 7.99 3.55
C THR A 111 -9.64 6.51 3.49
N ALA A 112 -9.02 6.07 2.39
CA ALA A 112 -8.44 4.73 2.34
C ALA A 112 -7.38 4.53 3.44
N ASP A 113 -6.63 5.56 3.79
CA ASP A 113 -5.67 5.60 4.92
C ASP A 113 -6.35 5.38 6.27
N ASP A 114 -7.52 5.99 6.51
CA ASP A 114 -8.30 5.77 7.73
C ASP A 114 -8.71 4.31 7.92
N VAL A 115 -8.92 3.59 6.83
CA VAL A 115 -9.46 2.22 6.81
C VAL A 115 -8.35 1.18 6.73
N VAL A 116 -7.38 1.39 5.82
CA VAL A 116 -6.30 0.43 5.52
C VAL A 116 -5.00 0.89 6.18
N SER A 117 -5.02 0.93 7.49
CA SER A 117 -3.88 1.26 8.35
C SER A 117 -3.94 0.42 9.63
N GLY A 118 -2.92 0.53 10.48
CA GLY A 118 -2.93 -0.14 11.78
C GLY A 118 -4.12 0.30 12.63
N SER A 119 -4.36 1.62 12.72
CA SER A 119 -5.51 2.16 13.47
C SER A 119 -6.85 1.73 12.85
N GLY A 120 -6.92 1.63 11.52
CA GLY A 120 -8.08 1.13 10.79
C GLY A 120 -8.41 -0.33 11.15
N ALA A 121 -7.39 -1.19 11.24
CA ALA A 121 -7.57 -2.59 11.65
C ALA A 121 -8.18 -2.72 13.05
N ALA A 122 -7.67 -1.95 14.02
CA ALA A 122 -8.21 -1.93 15.38
C ALA A 122 -9.67 -1.46 15.40
N LEU A 123 -10.00 -0.41 14.63
CA LEU A 123 -11.37 0.09 14.52
C LEU A 123 -12.32 -0.86 13.81
N ILE A 124 -11.86 -1.59 12.79
CA ILE A 124 -12.64 -2.66 12.15
C ILE A 124 -12.96 -3.74 13.18
N HIS A 125 -11.98 -4.17 13.98
CA HIS A 125 -12.20 -5.15 15.05
C HIS A 125 -13.24 -4.67 16.07
N GLU A 126 -13.05 -3.47 16.60
CA GLU A 126 -13.98 -2.84 17.56
C GLU A 126 -15.39 -2.72 16.97
N SER A 127 -15.51 -2.35 15.70
CA SER A 127 -16.79 -2.23 15.00
C SER A 127 -17.52 -3.56 14.86
N LEU A 128 -16.79 -4.66 14.71
CA LEU A 128 -17.36 -6.00 14.52
C LEU A 128 -17.72 -6.69 15.83
N THR A 129 -16.93 -6.47 16.89
CA THR A 129 -16.99 -7.26 18.13
C THR A 129 -17.41 -6.46 19.35
N GLY A 130 -17.28 -5.14 19.32
CA GLY A 130 -17.42 -4.26 20.49
C GLY A 130 -16.19 -4.24 21.42
N ASN A 131 -15.18 -5.06 21.15
CA ASN A 131 -13.95 -5.15 21.95
C ASN A 131 -12.80 -4.41 21.27
N SER A 132 -11.89 -3.86 22.07
CA SER A 132 -10.70 -3.18 21.56
C SER A 132 -9.51 -4.12 21.55
N LEU A 133 -8.74 -4.10 20.45
CA LEU A 133 -7.43 -4.74 20.31
C LEU A 133 -6.44 -3.72 19.78
N THR A 134 -5.15 -3.94 20.05
CA THR A 134 -4.10 -3.21 19.36
C THR A 134 -4.05 -3.64 17.89
N PRO A 135 -3.52 -2.80 16.97
CA PRO A 135 -3.36 -3.16 15.56
C PRO A 135 -2.63 -4.50 15.35
N ALA A 136 -1.57 -4.74 16.12
CA ALA A 136 -0.79 -5.97 16.03
C ALA A 136 -1.61 -7.21 16.45
N GLN A 137 -2.41 -7.10 17.50
CA GLN A 137 -3.29 -8.18 17.93
C GLN A 137 -4.41 -8.44 16.92
N ALA A 138 -5.05 -7.38 16.40
CA ALA A 138 -6.17 -7.49 15.46
C ALA A 138 -5.79 -8.17 14.13
N LEU A 139 -4.53 -8.09 13.73
CA LEU A 139 -4.01 -8.62 12.46
C LEU A 139 -3.05 -9.82 12.64
N SER A 140 -2.90 -10.33 13.86
CA SER A 140 -2.00 -11.45 14.12
C SER A 140 -2.40 -12.73 13.37
N ALA A 141 -1.47 -13.68 13.25
CA ALA A 141 -1.70 -14.94 12.55
C ALA A 141 -2.83 -15.77 13.17
N GLU A 142 -3.05 -15.66 14.49
CA GLU A 142 -4.13 -16.31 15.20
C GLU A 142 -5.51 -15.75 14.81
N MET A 143 -5.54 -14.51 14.29
CA MET A 143 -6.75 -13.83 13.85
C MET A 143 -7.08 -14.07 12.38
N LYS A 144 -6.25 -14.80 11.61
CA LYS A 144 -6.33 -14.92 10.14
C LYS A 144 -7.73 -15.31 9.61
N ASP A 145 -8.44 -16.19 10.31
CA ASP A 145 -9.75 -16.71 9.88
C ASP A 145 -10.93 -15.90 10.44
N THR A 146 -10.67 -14.88 11.24
CA THR A 146 -11.71 -14.06 11.87
C THR A 146 -12.34 -13.07 10.88
N PRO A 147 -13.55 -12.60 11.16
CA PRO A 147 -14.17 -11.52 10.39
C PRO A 147 -13.29 -10.26 10.29
N THR A 148 -12.53 -9.92 11.33
CA THR A 148 -11.63 -8.78 11.35
C THR A 148 -10.60 -8.85 10.23
N CYS A 149 -9.83 -9.95 10.15
CA CYS A 149 -8.84 -10.14 9.11
C CYS A 149 -9.48 -10.25 7.72
N LYS A 150 -10.64 -10.91 7.59
CA LYS A 150 -11.36 -11.00 6.32
C LYS A 150 -11.79 -9.63 5.78
N TYR A 151 -12.37 -8.76 6.63
CA TYR A 151 -12.73 -7.40 6.21
C TYR A 151 -11.52 -6.53 5.94
N TYR A 152 -10.48 -6.60 6.79
CA TYR A 152 -9.26 -5.86 6.56
C TYR A 152 -8.58 -6.24 5.24
N SER A 153 -8.45 -7.55 4.96
CA SER A 153 -7.90 -8.07 3.69
C SER A 153 -8.69 -7.58 2.48
N ARG A 154 -10.03 -7.62 2.55
CA ARG A 154 -10.92 -7.11 1.50
C ARG A 154 -10.71 -5.60 1.28
N PHE A 155 -10.66 -4.81 2.34
CA PHE A 155 -10.47 -3.36 2.22
C PHE A 155 -9.07 -3.02 1.67
N TYR A 156 -8.05 -3.77 2.08
CA TYR A 156 -6.70 -3.62 1.54
C TYR A 156 -6.66 -3.97 0.04
N ALA A 157 -7.26 -5.07 -0.34
CA ALA A 157 -7.39 -5.47 -1.74
C ALA A 157 -8.13 -4.43 -2.59
N ARG A 158 -9.19 -3.83 -2.04
CA ARG A 158 -9.96 -2.75 -2.69
C ARG A 158 -9.10 -1.53 -2.97
N ALA A 159 -8.28 -1.11 -2.00
CA ALA A 159 -7.33 -0.02 -2.20
C ALA A 159 -6.30 -0.37 -3.28
N CYS A 160 -5.73 -1.59 -3.24
CA CYS A 160 -4.81 -2.09 -4.25
C CYS A 160 -5.44 -2.13 -5.65
N ARG A 161 -6.65 -2.69 -5.77
CA ARG A 161 -7.43 -2.74 -7.03
C ARG A 161 -7.65 -1.35 -7.61
N ASN A 162 -8.15 -0.43 -6.79
CA ASN A 162 -8.47 0.92 -7.24
C ASN A 162 -7.21 1.64 -7.74
N TYR A 163 -6.08 1.44 -7.06
CA TYR A 163 -4.81 2.03 -7.51
C TYR A 163 -4.29 1.37 -8.80
N CYS A 164 -4.39 0.04 -8.94
CA CYS A 164 -4.05 -0.65 -10.18
C CYS A 164 -4.87 -0.12 -11.37
N LEU A 165 -6.17 0.05 -11.19
CA LEU A 165 -7.04 0.61 -12.24
C LEU A 165 -6.67 2.05 -12.60
N SER A 166 -6.24 2.87 -11.62
CA SER A 166 -5.78 4.24 -11.86
C SER A 166 -4.42 4.30 -12.60
N MET A 167 -3.58 3.28 -12.42
CA MET A 167 -2.24 3.21 -13.05
C MET A 167 -2.22 2.37 -14.34
N TYR A 168 -3.38 1.99 -14.86
CA TYR A 168 -3.49 1.12 -16.03
C TYR A 168 -2.74 1.67 -17.27
N PRO A 169 -2.10 0.81 -18.11
CA PRO A 169 -1.95 -0.63 -17.95
C PRO A 169 -1.00 -1.01 -16.81
N VAL A 170 -1.36 -2.03 -16.04
CA VAL A 170 -0.56 -2.50 -14.89
C VAL A 170 0.10 -3.82 -15.22
N GLU A 171 1.42 -3.86 -15.13
CA GLU A 171 2.26 -5.04 -15.31
C GLU A 171 2.27 -5.91 -14.06
N ALA A 172 2.35 -5.28 -12.87
CA ALA A 172 2.38 -5.97 -11.58
C ALA A 172 1.85 -5.09 -10.45
N LEU A 173 1.36 -5.72 -9.39
CA LEU A 173 1.13 -5.12 -8.09
C LEU A 173 2.23 -5.57 -7.12
N VAL A 174 2.86 -4.63 -6.44
CA VAL A 174 3.72 -4.90 -5.28
C VAL A 174 3.01 -4.40 -4.03
N VAL A 175 2.66 -5.32 -3.15
CA VAL A 175 2.17 -4.99 -1.80
C VAL A 175 3.37 -4.85 -0.88
N SER A 176 3.43 -3.74 -0.15
CA SER A 176 4.56 -3.37 0.69
C SER A 176 4.09 -2.87 2.06
N GLY A 177 5.01 -2.33 2.84
CA GLY A 177 4.71 -1.77 4.16
C GLY A 177 4.67 -2.80 5.29
N GLY A 178 4.86 -2.31 6.51
CA GLY A 178 5.09 -3.16 7.69
C GLY A 178 3.91 -4.07 8.04
N ILE A 179 2.68 -3.70 7.70
CA ILE A 179 1.51 -4.56 8.00
C ILE A 179 1.57 -5.82 7.15
N ALA A 180 1.72 -5.72 5.84
CA ALA A 180 1.77 -6.88 4.95
C ALA A 180 3.04 -7.71 5.18
N ALA A 181 4.19 -7.07 5.40
CA ALA A 181 5.46 -7.75 5.67
C ALA A 181 5.39 -8.67 6.91
N LYS A 182 4.70 -8.21 7.96
CA LYS A 182 4.52 -8.96 9.22
C LYS A 182 3.33 -9.92 9.19
N ASN A 183 2.35 -9.68 8.32
CA ASN A 183 1.11 -10.45 8.24
C ASN A 183 0.82 -10.88 6.80
N PRO A 184 1.68 -11.72 6.18
CA PRO A 184 1.55 -12.10 4.76
C PRO A 184 0.24 -12.80 4.44
N HIS A 185 -0.38 -13.46 5.43
CA HIS A 185 -1.68 -14.11 5.30
C HIS A 185 -2.82 -13.16 4.87
N LEU A 186 -2.68 -11.84 5.10
CA LEU A 186 -3.68 -10.86 4.69
C LEU A 186 -3.74 -10.72 3.16
N VAL A 187 -2.58 -10.73 2.49
CA VAL A 187 -2.46 -10.48 1.04
C VAL A 187 -2.73 -11.73 0.21
N GLY A 188 -2.38 -12.91 0.71
CA GLY A 188 -2.61 -14.19 0.04
C GLY A 188 -3.97 -14.85 0.34
N SER A 189 -4.84 -14.20 1.14
CA SER A 189 -6.14 -14.76 1.50
C SER A 189 -7.14 -14.73 0.34
N ASP A 190 -8.09 -15.70 0.32
CA ASP A 190 -9.21 -15.67 -0.63
C ASP A 190 -9.97 -14.34 -0.57
N SER A 191 -10.18 -13.81 0.65
CA SER A 191 -10.83 -12.51 0.86
C SER A 191 -10.12 -11.35 0.16
N PHE A 192 -8.78 -11.39 0.08
CA PHE A 192 -8.00 -10.40 -0.66
C PHE A 192 -8.12 -10.63 -2.17
N LEU A 193 -7.91 -11.85 -2.63
CA LEU A 193 -7.87 -12.17 -4.06
C LEU A 193 -9.23 -11.98 -4.73
N ASP A 194 -10.31 -12.39 -4.08
CA ASP A 194 -11.67 -12.21 -4.57
C ASP A 194 -12.03 -10.72 -4.71
N GLU A 195 -11.75 -9.93 -3.68
CA GLU A 195 -12.02 -8.48 -3.70
C GLU A 195 -11.12 -7.74 -4.71
N PHE A 196 -9.85 -8.14 -4.83
CA PHE A 196 -8.94 -7.55 -5.82
C PHE A 196 -9.46 -7.76 -7.25
N ASN A 197 -10.00 -8.94 -7.53
CA ASN A 197 -10.53 -9.31 -8.84
C ASN A 197 -11.95 -8.76 -9.11
N ASP A 198 -12.65 -8.25 -8.08
CA ASP A 198 -14.02 -7.73 -8.23
C ASP A 198 -14.04 -6.34 -8.89
N ALA A 199 -13.76 -6.29 -10.17
CA ALA A 199 -13.66 -5.08 -10.99
C ALA A 199 -14.61 -5.09 -12.21
N ARG A 200 -15.71 -5.82 -12.13
CA ARG A 200 -16.71 -5.91 -13.21
C ARG A 200 -16.05 -6.18 -14.58
N SER A 201 -16.18 -5.25 -15.53
CA SER A 201 -15.61 -5.38 -16.89
C SER A 201 -14.09 -5.52 -16.94
N TYR A 202 -13.37 -5.09 -15.90
CA TYR A 202 -11.91 -5.15 -15.81
C TYR A 202 -11.38 -6.37 -15.04
N ARG A 203 -12.27 -7.26 -14.56
CA ARG A 203 -11.92 -8.46 -13.81
C ARG A 203 -10.84 -9.30 -14.52
N HIS A 204 -11.01 -9.56 -15.81
CA HIS A 204 -10.08 -10.36 -16.61
C HIS A 204 -8.65 -9.79 -16.68
N LEU A 205 -8.49 -8.47 -16.51
CA LEU A 205 -7.17 -7.82 -16.45
C LEU A 205 -6.52 -8.02 -15.09
N LEU A 206 -7.30 -7.83 -14.02
CA LEU A 206 -6.79 -7.94 -12.65
C LEU A 206 -6.47 -9.39 -12.29
N GLU A 207 -7.25 -10.37 -12.75
CA GLU A 207 -6.95 -11.80 -12.56
C GLU A 207 -5.60 -12.22 -13.16
N ARG A 208 -5.15 -11.52 -14.19
CA ARG A 208 -3.85 -11.76 -14.84
C ARG A 208 -2.70 -10.93 -14.25
N THR A 209 -2.98 -9.94 -13.40
CA THR A 209 -1.95 -9.10 -12.80
C THR A 209 -1.21 -9.89 -11.72
N PRO A 210 0.10 -10.15 -11.84
CA PRO A 210 0.87 -10.80 -10.80
C PRO A 210 0.92 -9.90 -9.54
N ILE A 211 0.89 -10.55 -8.37
CA ILE A 211 0.95 -9.88 -7.07
C ILE A 211 2.20 -10.34 -6.34
N TYR A 212 3.01 -9.38 -5.94
CA TYR A 212 4.22 -9.59 -5.17
C TYR A 212 4.09 -8.97 -3.78
N LEU A 213 4.76 -9.54 -2.81
CA LEU A 213 4.89 -9.01 -1.46
C LEU A 213 6.36 -8.62 -1.20
N ASN A 214 6.57 -7.37 -0.80
CA ASN A 214 7.85 -6.91 -0.30
C ASN A 214 7.92 -7.08 1.22
N ARG A 215 8.94 -7.80 1.69
CA ARG A 215 9.23 -7.99 3.12
C ARG A 215 10.48 -7.22 3.59
N ASP A 216 11.17 -6.51 2.69
CA ASP A 216 12.35 -5.71 3.04
C ASP A 216 11.90 -4.34 3.59
N GLU A 217 11.86 -4.22 4.91
CA GLU A 217 11.53 -2.97 5.61
C GLU A 217 12.58 -1.86 5.40
N LEU A 218 13.80 -2.21 4.94
CA LEU A 218 14.89 -1.25 4.66
C LEU A 218 14.84 -0.69 3.24
N LEU A 219 13.91 -1.13 2.40
CA LEU A 219 13.85 -0.72 1.00
C LEU A 219 13.67 0.80 0.84
N GLY A 220 12.97 1.47 1.77
CA GLY A 220 12.83 2.91 1.78
C GLY A 220 14.19 3.64 1.89
N ILE A 221 15.07 3.17 2.79
CA ILE A 221 16.41 3.74 2.97
C ILE A 221 17.27 3.47 1.72
N LYS A 222 17.24 2.25 1.18
CA LYS A 222 17.94 1.89 -0.06
C LYS A 222 17.47 2.75 -1.23
N GLY A 223 16.16 2.94 -1.37
CA GLY A 223 15.58 3.77 -2.40
C GLY A 223 15.92 5.24 -2.27
N ALA A 224 15.99 5.79 -1.06
CA ALA A 224 16.46 7.15 -0.83
C ALA A 224 17.92 7.34 -1.29
N ALA A 225 18.80 6.36 -1.03
CA ALA A 225 20.18 6.37 -1.51
C ALA A 225 20.26 6.34 -3.04
N ILE A 226 19.43 5.50 -3.68
CA ILE A 226 19.33 5.42 -5.15
C ILE A 226 18.84 6.75 -5.73
N HIS A 227 17.82 7.36 -5.12
CA HIS A 227 17.33 8.68 -5.55
C HIS A 227 18.45 9.72 -5.47
N ALA A 228 19.16 9.80 -4.34
CA ALA A 228 20.26 10.73 -4.16
C ALA A 228 21.36 10.52 -5.24
N TRP A 229 21.74 9.28 -5.49
CA TRP A 229 22.72 8.94 -6.53
C TRP A 229 22.25 9.39 -7.92
N LEU A 230 20.99 9.13 -8.29
CA LEU A 230 20.41 9.55 -9.57
C LEU A 230 20.38 11.08 -9.74
N GLN A 231 20.19 11.84 -8.64
CA GLN A 231 20.19 13.31 -8.68
C GLN A 231 21.61 13.89 -8.77
N LEU A 232 22.61 13.22 -8.18
CA LEU A 232 24.02 13.63 -8.24
C LEU A 232 24.70 13.25 -9.56
N SER A 233 24.19 12.22 -10.24
CA SER A 233 24.73 11.73 -11.52
C SER A 233 24.16 12.45 -12.74
N LYS A 234 23.27 13.43 -12.53
CA LYS A 234 22.83 14.31 -13.64
C LYS A 234 23.92 15.33 -13.94
N PRO A 235 24.31 15.49 -15.23
CA PRO A 235 25.30 16.47 -15.64
C PRO A 235 24.88 17.90 -15.31
#